data_e25750ee88597f7040edf117a28fc0be
#
_entry.id   e25750ee88597f7040edf117a28fc0be
#
_cell.length_a   1.000
_cell.length_b   1.000
_cell.length_c   1.000
_cell.angle_alpha   90.00
_cell.angle_beta   90.00
_cell.angle_gamma   90.00
#
_symmetry.space_group_name_H-M   'P 1'
#
loop_
_entity.id
_entity.type
_entity.pdbx_description
1 polymer ?
#
loop_
_entity_poly.entity_id
_entity_poly.type
_entity_poly.pdbx_seq_one_letter_code
_entity_poly.pdbx_strand_id
1 'polypeptide(L)'
;MKKYITRYIKSKKGKKYVHEYHDSRDNILSKNEYEVLIKNLYIAPAYDKVKINLNKNDKVLAIGVDEKGRKQYTYNPNYVQKATDNKYKKLIEFGNNYECIMKRVNKDMISFEDSKKKQIAMILKMMDECNFRVGNEKYAKENNSFGVCTLENQHIKVGKDSVTVDFIGKEGVRNTCRVKNKRLIKNLRTRKKLLGKKDRIFSYRTNSKYYNVTAPDVNNYLKQFGNFSAKNFRTWTANTDLIKELLKSAKNLKKHLNESVKVVASKMHHGAGICKKNYINKELMDMYLEQNDRFRYYFKTNNKDSIAVDFIKFLKDVYN
;
A
#
# COMPACT_ATOMS: atom_id res chain seq x y z
N MET A 1 -12.56 21.90 -26.35
CA MET A 1 -13.44 20.94 -25.69
C MET A 1 -12.75 19.58 -25.69
N LYS A 2 -12.65 18.89 -24.53
CA LYS A 2 -12.17 17.50 -24.50
C LYS A 2 -13.19 16.62 -25.20
N LYS A 3 -12.81 16.04 -26.34
CA LYS A 3 -13.67 15.09 -27.05
C LYS A 3 -13.65 13.77 -26.27
N TYR A 4 -14.82 13.23 -25.93
CA TYR A 4 -14.98 11.94 -25.27
C TYR A 4 -16.13 11.15 -25.91
N ILE A 5 -16.09 9.84 -25.77
CA ILE A 5 -17.22 8.94 -26.00
C ILE A 5 -17.63 8.30 -24.69
N THR A 6 -18.87 7.88 -24.58
CA THR A 6 -19.39 7.21 -23.36
C THR A 6 -19.80 5.79 -23.69
N ARG A 7 -19.36 4.82 -22.88
CA ARG A 7 -19.80 3.43 -22.97
C ARG A 7 -20.80 3.14 -21.86
N TYR A 8 -21.93 2.59 -22.22
CA TYR A 8 -22.96 2.12 -21.32
C TYR A 8 -23.08 0.59 -21.36
N ILE A 9 -23.52 -0.04 -20.26
CA ILE A 9 -23.94 -1.43 -20.26
C ILE A 9 -25.37 -1.47 -20.82
N LYS A 10 -25.55 -1.99 -22.05
CA LYS A 10 -26.86 -2.18 -22.69
C LYS A 10 -27.60 -3.38 -22.12
N SER A 11 -26.90 -4.50 -21.90
CA SER A 11 -27.43 -5.69 -21.27
C SER A 11 -26.37 -6.53 -20.59
N LYS A 12 -26.81 -7.37 -19.62
CA LYS A 12 -25.97 -8.30 -18.89
C LYS A 12 -26.63 -9.68 -18.87
N LYS A 13 -25.87 -10.72 -19.28
CA LYS A 13 -26.30 -12.12 -19.16
C LYS A 13 -25.20 -12.93 -18.48
N GLY A 14 -25.40 -13.24 -17.21
CA GLY A 14 -24.36 -13.85 -16.37
C GLY A 14 -23.11 -12.96 -16.28
N LYS A 15 -21.95 -13.47 -16.74
CA LYS A 15 -20.68 -12.72 -16.80
C LYS A 15 -20.44 -12.01 -18.14
N LYS A 16 -21.35 -12.12 -19.10
CA LYS A 16 -21.23 -11.44 -20.40
C LYS A 16 -21.96 -10.12 -20.37
N TYR A 17 -21.28 -9.06 -20.82
CA TYR A 17 -21.80 -7.71 -20.92
C TYR A 17 -21.86 -7.31 -22.39
N VAL A 18 -22.96 -6.69 -22.81
CA VAL A 18 -23.12 -6.02 -24.11
C VAL A 18 -23.05 -4.53 -23.85
N HIS A 19 -22.24 -3.85 -24.61
CA HIS A 19 -22.01 -2.42 -24.45
C HIS A 19 -22.52 -1.64 -25.65
N GLU A 20 -22.94 -0.41 -25.38
CA GLU A 20 -23.32 0.59 -26.37
C GLU A 20 -22.43 1.83 -26.17
N TYR A 21 -21.99 2.43 -27.27
CA TYR A 21 -21.08 3.56 -27.25
C TYR A 21 -21.75 4.77 -27.88
N HIS A 22 -21.64 5.91 -27.24
CA HIS A 22 -22.22 7.17 -27.67
C HIS A 22 -21.15 8.23 -27.86
N ASP A 23 -21.31 9.09 -28.85
CA ASP A 23 -20.46 10.27 -29.04
C ASP A 23 -20.77 11.36 -27.99
N SER A 24 -20.11 12.51 -28.10
CA SER A 24 -20.32 13.65 -27.19
C SER A 24 -21.67 14.38 -27.37
N ARG A 25 -22.44 14.02 -28.42
CA ARG A 25 -23.77 14.52 -28.71
C ARG A 25 -24.85 13.48 -28.44
N ASP A 26 -24.46 12.36 -27.79
CA ASP A 26 -25.31 11.24 -27.45
C ASP A 26 -25.81 10.38 -28.64
N ASN A 27 -25.16 10.49 -29.80
CA ASN A 27 -25.45 9.62 -30.94
C ASN A 27 -24.79 8.26 -30.74
N ILE A 28 -25.49 7.17 -31.07
CA ILE A 28 -24.96 5.81 -30.98
C ILE A 28 -23.90 5.60 -32.08
N LEU A 29 -22.73 5.13 -31.70
CA LEU A 29 -21.64 4.79 -32.59
C LEU A 29 -21.77 3.35 -33.10
N SER A 30 -21.51 3.15 -34.37
CA SER A 30 -21.39 1.83 -34.98
C SER A 30 -20.15 1.08 -34.45
N LYS A 31 -20.12 -0.23 -34.64
CA LYS A 31 -18.99 -1.08 -34.18
C LYS A 31 -17.66 -0.61 -34.79
N ASN A 32 -17.61 -0.33 -36.05
CA ASN A 32 -16.39 0.12 -36.74
C ASN A 32 -15.88 1.46 -36.20
N GLU A 33 -16.78 2.38 -35.89
CA GLU A 33 -16.41 3.70 -35.36
C GLU A 33 -15.78 3.59 -33.96
N TYR A 34 -16.45 2.90 -33.02
CA TYR A 34 -15.90 2.86 -31.66
C TYR A 34 -14.67 1.94 -31.53
N GLU A 35 -14.54 0.85 -32.29
CA GLU A 35 -13.37 -0.03 -32.22
C GLU A 35 -12.08 0.70 -32.58
N VAL A 36 -12.11 1.58 -33.57
CA VAL A 36 -10.95 2.42 -33.92
C VAL A 36 -10.58 3.37 -32.77
N LEU A 37 -11.60 3.96 -32.12
CA LEU A 37 -11.40 4.94 -31.05
C LEU A 37 -10.82 4.30 -29.76
N ILE A 38 -11.27 3.08 -29.43
CA ILE A 38 -10.83 2.37 -28.20
C ILE A 38 -9.68 1.37 -28.44
N LYS A 39 -9.13 1.33 -29.64
CA LYS A 39 -8.02 0.41 -29.97
C LYS A 39 -6.91 0.49 -28.93
N ASN A 40 -6.51 -0.66 -28.41
CA ASN A 40 -5.49 -0.81 -27.34
C ASN A 40 -5.89 -0.26 -25.95
N LEU A 41 -7.17 0.07 -25.73
CA LEU A 41 -7.65 0.51 -24.43
C LEU A 41 -8.46 -0.59 -23.74
N TYR A 42 -7.89 -1.20 -22.69
CA TYR A 42 -8.62 -2.18 -21.89
C TYR A 42 -9.47 -1.47 -20.82
N ILE A 43 -10.77 -1.73 -20.84
CA ILE A 43 -11.73 -1.27 -19.84
C ILE A 43 -12.50 -2.46 -19.34
N ALA A 44 -12.52 -2.71 -18.03
CA ALA A 44 -13.23 -3.83 -17.44
C ALA A 44 -14.71 -3.85 -17.91
N PRO A 45 -15.22 -5.02 -18.38
CA PRO A 45 -16.59 -5.11 -18.91
C PRO A 45 -17.67 -4.69 -17.91
N ALA A 46 -17.47 -4.94 -16.62
CA ALA A 46 -18.42 -4.62 -15.55
C ALA A 46 -18.50 -3.12 -15.19
N TYR A 47 -17.69 -2.26 -15.81
CA TYR A 47 -17.77 -0.81 -15.54
C TYR A 47 -18.84 -0.17 -16.43
N ASP A 48 -19.72 0.58 -15.82
CA ASP A 48 -20.78 1.32 -16.49
C ASP A 48 -20.47 2.81 -16.56
N LYS A 49 -21.22 3.53 -17.44
CA LYS A 49 -21.09 4.99 -17.65
C LYS A 49 -19.64 5.43 -17.85
N VAL A 50 -18.92 4.64 -18.67
CA VAL A 50 -17.48 4.89 -18.87
C VAL A 50 -17.26 6.02 -19.86
N LYS A 51 -16.75 7.15 -19.37
CA LYS A 51 -16.27 8.26 -20.21
C LYS A 51 -14.87 7.97 -20.69
N ILE A 52 -14.68 7.84 -22.00
CA ILE A 52 -13.42 7.53 -22.66
C ILE A 52 -12.89 8.79 -23.32
N ASN A 53 -11.69 9.20 -22.96
CA ASN A 53 -11.01 10.37 -23.52
C ASN A 53 -10.39 10.02 -24.87
N LEU A 54 -10.71 10.77 -25.89
CA LEU A 54 -10.15 10.58 -27.25
C LEU A 54 -8.73 11.12 -27.40
N ASN A 55 -8.28 11.98 -26.48
CA ASN A 55 -6.88 12.38 -26.44
C ASN A 55 -6.04 11.30 -25.74
N LYS A 56 -5.37 10.48 -26.54
CA LYS A 56 -4.51 9.37 -26.05
C LYS A 56 -3.27 9.83 -25.28
N ASN A 57 -2.94 11.13 -25.30
CA ASN A 57 -1.81 11.68 -24.55
C ASN A 57 -2.18 12.14 -23.13
N ASP A 58 -3.46 12.22 -22.82
CA ASP A 58 -3.91 12.62 -21.48
C ASP A 58 -3.55 11.56 -20.42
N LYS A 59 -3.36 12.03 -19.20
CA LYS A 59 -3.06 11.18 -18.04
C LYS A 59 -4.14 10.13 -17.78
N VAL A 60 -5.41 10.49 -17.91
CA VAL A 60 -6.56 9.62 -17.69
C VAL A 60 -7.23 9.35 -19.02
N LEU A 61 -7.25 8.10 -19.44
CA LEU A 61 -7.84 7.65 -20.70
C LEU A 61 -9.31 7.26 -20.55
N ALA A 62 -9.73 6.74 -19.39
CA ALA A 62 -11.13 6.48 -19.14
C ALA A 62 -11.47 6.58 -17.65
N ILE A 63 -12.74 6.90 -17.37
CA ILE A 63 -13.33 6.91 -16.03
C ILE A 63 -14.67 6.17 -16.11
N GLY A 64 -14.79 5.05 -15.40
CA GLY A 64 -16.03 4.27 -15.30
C GLY A 64 -16.50 4.15 -13.86
N VAL A 65 -17.67 3.54 -13.67
CA VAL A 65 -18.27 3.25 -12.37
C VAL A 65 -18.36 1.75 -12.20
N ASP A 66 -17.86 1.19 -11.11
CA ASP A 66 -17.98 -0.23 -10.80
C ASP A 66 -19.36 -0.57 -10.18
N GLU A 67 -19.65 -1.87 -10.00
CA GLU A 67 -20.92 -2.36 -9.43
C GLU A 67 -21.22 -1.81 -8.01
N LYS A 68 -20.22 -1.26 -7.31
CA LYS A 68 -20.38 -0.62 -6.00
C LYS A 68 -20.52 0.90 -6.07
N GLY A 69 -20.73 1.45 -7.27
CA GLY A 69 -20.87 2.89 -7.49
C GLY A 69 -19.57 3.69 -7.39
N ARG A 70 -18.41 3.04 -7.35
CA ARG A 70 -17.10 3.69 -7.19
C ARG A 70 -16.50 4.03 -8.55
N LYS A 71 -15.95 5.24 -8.67
CA LYS A 71 -15.20 5.66 -9.86
C LYS A 71 -13.91 4.86 -10.01
N GLN A 72 -13.71 4.28 -11.19
CA GLN A 72 -12.53 3.54 -11.59
C GLN A 72 -11.84 4.27 -12.75
N TYR A 73 -10.52 4.39 -12.68
CA TYR A 73 -9.71 5.17 -13.62
C TYR A 73 -8.82 4.25 -14.45
N THR A 74 -8.81 4.45 -15.76
CA THR A 74 -7.82 3.86 -16.67
C THR A 74 -6.80 4.93 -17.03
N TYR A 75 -5.56 4.71 -16.64
CA TYR A 75 -4.47 5.67 -16.87
C TYR A 75 -3.69 5.34 -18.13
N ASN A 76 -3.09 6.38 -18.71
CA ASN A 76 -2.14 6.25 -19.80
C ASN A 76 -0.93 5.41 -19.37
N PRO A 77 -0.49 4.39 -20.16
CA PRO A 77 0.67 3.57 -19.84
C PRO A 77 1.94 4.38 -19.57
N ASN A 78 2.22 5.42 -20.37
CA ASN A 78 3.37 6.29 -20.18
C ASN A 78 3.32 7.04 -18.84
N TYR A 79 2.12 7.45 -18.42
CA TYR A 79 1.93 8.07 -17.11
C TYR A 79 2.17 7.05 -15.99
N VAL A 80 1.67 5.81 -16.15
CA VAL A 80 1.88 4.73 -15.17
C VAL A 80 3.36 4.41 -15.03
N GLN A 81 4.11 4.35 -16.14
CA GLN A 81 5.55 4.11 -16.12
C GLN A 81 6.28 5.23 -15.37
N LYS A 82 6.07 6.49 -15.74
CA LYS A 82 6.66 7.65 -15.04
C LYS A 82 6.32 7.68 -13.54
N ALA A 83 5.09 7.33 -13.18
CA ALA A 83 4.67 7.25 -11.78
C ALA A 83 5.38 6.10 -11.03
N THR A 84 5.68 5.00 -11.74
CA THR A 84 6.44 3.86 -11.20
C THR A 84 7.89 4.23 -10.98
N ASP A 85 8.54 4.88 -11.94
CA ASP A 85 9.93 5.35 -11.82
C ASP A 85 10.07 6.33 -10.65
N ASN A 86 9.20 7.32 -10.57
CA ASN A 86 9.16 8.27 -9.46
C ASN A 86 8.91 7.59 -8.10
N LYS A 87 8.09 6.54 -8.06
CA LYS A 87 7.86 5.74 -6.85
C LYS A 87 9.16 5.10 -6.36
N TYR A 88 9.97 4.53 -7.28
CA TYR A 88 11.20 3.83 -6.91
C TYR A 88 12.36 4.78 -6.67
N LYS A 89 12.49 5.89 -7.42
CA LYS A 89 13.41 6.98 -7.07
C LYS A 89 13.18 7.50 -5.65
N LYS A 90 11.93 7.73 -5.30
CA LYS A 90 11.54 8.10 -3.93
C LYS A 90 11.83 6.98 -2.91
N LEU A 91 11.77 5.71 -3.32
CA LEU A 91 12.08 4.59 -2.44
C LEU A 91 13.58 4.48 -2.15
N ILE A 92 14.45 4.87 -3.09
CA ILE A 92 15.90 5.02 -2.87
C ILE A 92 16.16 6.05 -1.75
N GLU A 93 15.55 7.24 -1.87
CA GLU A 93 15.66 8.28 -0.84
C GLU A 93 15.13 7.79 0.52
N PHE A 94 14.00 7.10 0.52
CA PHE A 94 13.43 6.52 1.74
C PHE A 94 14.38 5.50 2.37
N GLY A 95 14.98 4.60 1.58
CA GLY A 95 15.94 3.60 2.05
C GLY A 95 17.16 4.24 2.70
N ASN A 96 17.74 5.28 2.07
CA ASN A 96 18.87 6.05 2.62
C ASN A 96 18.54 6.71 3.97
N ASN A 97 17.27 7.09 4.18
CA ASN A 97 16.83 7.75 5.41
C ASN A 97 16.20 6.79 6.44
N TYR A 98 16.00 5.49 6.08
CA TYR A 98 15.24 4.55 6.90
C TYR A 98 15.81 4.40 8.32
N GLU A 99 17.13 4.26 8.45
CA GLU A 99 17.79 4.13 9.74
C GLU A 99 17.63 5.40 10.59
N CYS A 100 17.80 6.57 9.98
CA CYS A 100 17.61 7.87 10.64
C CYS A 100 16.16 8.04 11.13
N ILE A 101 15.17 7.68 10.29
CA ILE A 101 13.76 7.68 10.66
C ILE A 101 13.54 6.77 11.88
N MET A 102 14.06 5.54 11.85
CA MET A 102 13.84 4.57 12.92
C MET A 102 14.58 4.93 14.22
N LYS A 103 15.77 5.54 14.15
CA LYS A 103 16.45 6.11 15.32
C LYS A 103 15.59 7.21 15.96
N ARG A 104 15.03 8.11 15.16
CA ARG A 104 14.14 9.16 15.66
C ARG A 104 12.85 8.61 16.24
N VAL A 105 12.20 7.67 15.58
CA VAL A 105 11.01 6.96 16.07
C VAL A 105 11.29 6.31 17.43
N ASN A 106 12.40 5.60 17.58
CA ASN A 106 12.78 4.99 18.84
C ASN A 106 13.02 6.02 19.94
N LYS A 107 13.62 7.18 19.62
CA LYS A 107 13.82 8.29 20.57
C LYS A 107 12.49 8.89 21.02
N ASP A 108 11.59 9.19 20.09
CA ASP A 108 10.31 9.83 20.40
C ASP A 108 9.37 8.89 21.18
N MET A 109 9.52 7.56 21.05
CA MET A 109 8.79 6.57 21.85
C MET A 109 9.17 6.54 23.34
N ILE A 110 10.34 7.08 23.71
CA ILE A 110 10.83 7.06 25.11
C ILE A 110 10.29 8.26 25.90
N SER A 111 9.79 9.30 25.25
CA SER A 111 9.27 10.49 25.91
C SER A 111 8.32 10.13 27.05
N PHE A 112 8.51 10.78 28.21
CA PHE A 112 7.61 10.62 29.36
C PHE A 112 6.23 11.22 29.09
N GLU A 113 6.17 12.28 28.29
CA GLU A 113 4.92 12.94 27.93
C GLU A 113 4.09 12.08 26.96
N ASP A 114 2.80 12.04 27.14
CA ASP A 114 1.85 11.44 26.21
C ASP A 114 1.58 12.39 25.03
N SER A 115 2.64 12.76 24.34
CA SER A 115 2.62 13.75 23.28
C SER A 115 2.18 13.18 21.94
N LYS A 116 1.71 14.05 21.04
CA LYS A 116 1.40 13.69 19.64
C LYS A 116 2.58 12.99 18.95
N LYS A 117 3.82 13.47 19.18
CA LYS A 117 5.04 12.86 18.60
C LYS A 117 5.24 11.42 19.07
N LYS A 118 5.07 11.15 20.37
CA LYS A 118 5.15 9.79 20.92
C LYS A 118 4.13 8.87 20.30
N GLN A 119 2.88 9.31 20.14
CA GLN A 119 1.83 8.51 19.51
C GLN A 119 2.16 8.21 18.04
N ILE A 120 2.66 9.19 17.28
CA ILE A 120 3.11 8.99 15.89
C ILE A 120 4.27 7.98 15.84
N ALA A 121 5.24 8.08 16.75
CA ALA A 121 6.36 7.16 16.83
C ALA A 121 5.90 5.71 17.10
N MET A 122 4.92 5.53 17.99
CA MET A 122 4.30 4.22 18.25
C MET A 122 3.57 3.67 17.01
N ILE A 123 2.85 4.53 16.28
CA ILE A 123 2.19 4.15 15.01
C ILE A 123 3.23 3.68 13.99
N LEU A 124 4.29 4.46 13.76
CA LEU A 124 5.33 4.12 12.81
C LEU A 124 6.06 2.83 13.20
N LYS A 125 6.34 2.64 14.50
CA LYS A 125 6.93 1.39 14.99
C LYS A 125 6.02 0.19 14.79
N MET A 126 4.72 0.34 15.00
CA MET A 126 3.74 -0.71 14.73
C MET A 126 3.63 -1.02 13.22
N MET A 127 3.70 0.00 12.37
CA MET A 127 3.71 -0.19 10.91
C MET A 127 4.96 -0.92 10.43
N ASP A 128 6.12 -0.60 11.00
CA ASP A 128 7.39 -1.25 10.71
C ASP A 128 7.38 -2.74 11.11
N GLU A 129 6.82 -3.04 12.28
CA GLU A 129 6.84 -4.40 12.84
C GLU A 129 5.71 -5.29 12.28
N CYS A 130 4.52 -4.73 12.10
CA CYS A 130 3.31 -5.48 11.76
C CYS A 130 2.83 -5.29 10.32
N ASN A 131 3.46 -4.44 9.54
CA ASN A 131 3.08 -4.16 8.14
C ASN A 131 1.63 -3.68 7.97
N PHE A 132 1.01 -3.11 8.99
CA PHE A 132 -0.35 -2.59 8.90
C PHE A 132 -0.42 -1.32 8.02
N ARG A 133 -1.60 -1.06 7.46
CA ARG A 133 -1.90 0.23 6.81
C ARG A 133 -2.10 1.31 7.86
N VAL A 134 -1.76 2.56 7.51
CA VAL A 134 -1.90 3.70 8.42
C VAL A 134 -3.35 3.91 8.88
N GLY A 135 -4.35 3.63 8.02
CA GLY A 135 -5.77 3.83 8.33
C GLY A 135 -6.31 5.19 7.86
N ASN A 136 -7.64 5.30 7.82
CA ASN A 136 -8.35 6.53 7.48
C ASN A 136 -9.69 6.55 8.23
N GLU A 137 -10.02 7.68 8.87
CA GLU A 137 -11.24 7.83 9.69
C GLU A 137 -12.53 7.62 8.89
N LYS A 138 -12.58 8.09 7.63
CA LYS A 138 -13.75 7.89 6.78
C LYS A 138 -14.07 6.40 6.61
N TYR A 139 -13.06 5.59 6.28
CA TYR A 139 -13.27 4.14 6.10
C TYR A 139 -13.55 3.41 7.41
N ALA A 140 -13.01 3.89 8.53
CA ALA A 140 -13.31 3.31 9.83
C ALA A 140 -14.78 3.53 10.21
N LYS A 141 -15.33 4.73 9.93
CA LYS A 141 -16.73 5.08 10.20
C LYS A 141 -17.72 4.41 9.24
N GLU A 142 -17.43 4.45 7.93
CA GLU A 142 -18.37 4.01 6.89
C GLU A 142 -18.35 2.49 6.66
N ASN A 143 -17.20 1.83 6.87
CA ASN A 143 -17.00 0.44 6.48
C ASN A 143 -16.47 -0.45 7.61
N ASN A 144 -16.39 0.02 8.86
CA ASN A 144 -15.73 -0.69 9.97
C ASN A 144 -14.35 -1.25 9.58
N SER A 145 -13.62 -0.51 8.72
CA SER A 145 -12.33 -0.91 8.18
C SER A 145 -11.21 -0.08 8.79
N PHE A 146 -10.41 -0.72 9.63
CA PHE A 146 -9.41 -0.05 10.46
C PHE A 146 -8.00 -0.10 9.86
N GLY A 147 -7.13 0.73 10.39
CA GLY A 147 -5.69 0.75 10.22
C GLY A 147 -5.07 1.37 11.48
N VAL A 148 -3.73 1.49 11.54
CA VAL A 148 -3.05 1.81 12.81
C VAL A 148 -3.59 3.07 13.48
N CYS A 149 -3.77 4.19 12.75
CA CYS A 149 -4.31 5.44 13.34
C CYS A 149 -5.76 5.31 13.84
N THR A 150 -6.51 4.36 13.31
CA THR A 150 -7.93 4.17 13.65
C THR A 150 -8.19 2.97 14.53
N LEU A 151 -7.13 2.32 15.06
CA LEU A 151 -7.28 1.23 16.02
C LEU A 151 -7.97 1.70 17.30
N GLU A 152 -8.92 0.91 17.72
CA GLU A 152 -9.61 1.08 19.00
C GLU A 152 -8.98 0.19 20.07
N ASN A 153 -9.20 0.55 21.32
CA ASN A 153 -8.68 -0.20 22.45
C ASN A 153 -9.12 -1.68 22.44
N GLN A 154 -10.31 -1.98 21.92
CA GLN A 154 -10.80 -3.37 21.77
C GLN A 154 -9.96 -4.24 20.83
N HIS A 155 -9.24 -3.64 19.89
CA HIS A 155 -8.36 -4.36 18.94
C HIS A 155 -7.03 -4.79 19.58
N ILE A 156 -6.73 -4.34 20.80
CA ILE A 156 -5.52 -4.67 21.54
C ILE A 156 -5.83 -5.75 22.57
N LYS A 157 -5.18 -6.91 22.42
CA LYS A 157 -5.28 -8.05 23.35
C LYS A 157 -3.98 -8.15 24.12
N VAL A 158 -4.05 -8.00 25.44
CA VAL A 158 -2.89 -8.06 26.34
C VAL A 158 -2.83 -9.45 26.97
N GLY A 159 -1.76 -10.20 26.68
CA GLY A 159 -1.41 -11.45 27.37
C GLY A 159 -0.35 -11.22 28.44
N LYS A 160 0.08 -12.28 29.15
CA LYS A 160 1.10 -12.21 30.21
C LYS A 160 2.38 -11.53 29.70
N ASP A 161 2.95 -12.02 28.59
CA ASP A 161 4.23 -11.53 28.05
C ASP A 161 4.14 -10.99 26.61
N SER A 162 2.93 -10.77 26.08
CA SER A 162 2.72 -10.33 24.73
C SER A 162 1.55 -9.38 24.58
N VAL A 163 1.56 -8.63 23.50
CA VAL A 163 0.42 -7.86 23.01
C VAL A 163 0.12 -8.31 21.60
N THR A 164 -1.13 -8.65 21.34
CA THR A 164 -1.62 -8.98 20.00
C THR A 164 -2.58 -7.89 19.55
N VAL A 165 -2.40 -7.43 18.33
CA VAL A 165 -3.31 -6.52 17.63
C VAL A 165 -4.14 -7.33 16.65
N ASP A 166 -5.46 -7.19 16.67
CA ASP A 166 -6.39 -8.00 15.88
C ASP A 166 -7.60 -7.15 15.46
N PHE A 167 -7.75 -6.91 14.16
CA PHE A 167 -8.80 -6.06 13.61
C PHE A 167 -9.16 -6.40 12.17
N ILE A 168 -10.30 -5.92 11.70
CA ILE A 168 -10.69 -6.00 10.29
C ILE A 168 -10.17 -4.75 9.55
N GLY A 169 -9.35 -4.97 8.55
CA GLY A 169 -8.75 -3.92 7.72
C GLY A 169 -9.45 -3.77 6.36
N LYS A 170 -8.75 -3.13 5.43
CA LYS A 170 -9.24 -2.86 4.08
C LYS A 170 -9.75 -4.15 3.39
N GLU A 171 -10.92 -4.04 2.74
CA GLU A 171 -11.59 -5.14 2.00
C GLU A 171 -12.03 -6.31 2.89
N GLY A 172 -12.28 -6.06 4.18
CA GLY A 172 -12.72 -7.08 5.13
C GLY A 172 -11.62 -8.05 5.57
N VAL A 173 -10.36 -7.80 5.21
CA VAL A 173 -9.26 -8.69 5.56
C VAL A 173 -8.92 -8.55 7.04
N ARG A 174 -8.89 -9.68 7.76
CA ARG A 174 -8.42 -9.71 9.15
C ARG A 174 -6.92 -9.48 9.20
N ASN A 175 -6.50 -8.53 10.04
CA ASN A 175 -5.11 -8.19 10.30
C ASN A 175 -4.77 -8.58 11.74
N THR A 176 -3.80 -9.47 11.91
CA THR A 176 -3.35 -9.93 13.23
C THR A 176 -1.84 -9.85 13.30
N CYS A 177 -1.32 -9.33 14.41
CA CYS A 177 0.12 -9.25 14.66
C CYS A 177 0.42 -9.38 16.15
N ARG A 178 1.37 -10.24 16.50
CA ARG A 178 1.95 -10.30 17.84
C ARG A 178 3.12 -9.33 17.91
N VAL A 179 2.97 -8.27 18.70
CA VAL A 179 3.98 -7.22 18.89
C VAL A 179 5.19 -7.81 19.64
N LYS A 180 6.40 -7.54 19.13
CA LYS A 180 7.68 -8.03 19.68
C LYS A 180 8.46 -6.91 20.40
N ASN A 181 8.34 -5.67 19.96
CA ASN A 181 9.06 -4.56 20.53
C ASN A 181 8.63 -4.30 21.97
N LYS A 182 9.54 -4.49 22.94
CA LYS A 182 9.27 -4.38 24.39
C LYS A 182 8.71 -3.00 24.79
N ARG A 183 9.21 -1.91 24.17
CA ARG A 183 8.76 -0.55 24.46
C ARG A 183 7.34 -0.30 23.95
N LEU A 184 7.06 -0.75 22.72
CA LEU A 184 5.70 -0.68 22.16
C LEU A 184 4.72 -1.49 23.01
N ILE A 185 5.10 -2.70 23.44
CA ILE A 185 4.30 -3.53 24.36
C ILE A 185 4.00 -2.77 25.66
N LYS A 186 5.03 -2.18 26.31
CA LYS A 186 4.85 -1.41 27.55
C LYS A 186 3.85 -0.25 27.34
N ASN A 187 4.03 0.54 26.30
CA ASN A 187 3.15 1.67 26.00
C ASN A 187 1.71 1.20 25.70
N LEU A 188 1.52 0.17 24.90
CA LEU A 188 0.19 -0.37 24.59
C LEU A 188 -0.53 -0.92 25.83
N ARG A 189 0.19 -1.58 26.74
CA ARG A 189 -0.36 -2.06 28.02
C ARG A 189 -0.85 -0.91 28.89
N THR A 190 -0.07 0.16 29.00
CA THR A 190 -0.47 1.36 29.75
C THR A 190 -1.72 1.97 29.15
N ARG A 191 -1.76 2.19 27.84
CA ARG A 191 -2.91 2.77 27.17
C ARG A 191 -4.16 1.90 27.26
N LYS A 192 -3.99 0.57 27.14
CA LYS A 192 -5.09 -0.39 27.28
C LYS A 192 -5.87 -0.23 28.61
N LYS A 193 -5.16 0.11 29.69
CA LYS A 193 -5.76 0.31 31.03
C LYS A 193 -6.47 1.65 31.16
N LEU A 194 -6.04 2.68 30.40
CA LEU A 194 -6.52 4.06 30.54
C LEU A 194 -7.72 4.39 29.64
N LEU A 195 -7.97 3.59 28.60
CA LEU A 195 -8.90 3.90 27.55
C LEU A 195 -10.13 3.00 27.58
N GLY A 196 -11.28 3.54 27.24
CA GLY A 196 -12.51 2.79 27.03
C GLY A 196 -12.43 1.88 25.78
N LYS A 197 -13.36 0.93 25.68
CA LYS A 197 -13.34 -0.13 24.65
C LYS A 197 -13.26 0.40 23.23
N LYS A 198 -14.00 1.47 22.91
CA LYS A 198 -14.07 2.09 21.58
C LYS A 198 -13.16 3.31 21.39
N ASP A 199 -12.40 3.69 22.43
CA ASP A 199 -11.47 4.81 22.31
C ASP A 199 -10.31 4.47 21.38
N ARG A 200 -9.84 5.47 20.63
CA ARG A 200 -8.67 5.33 19.76
C ARG A 200 -7.40 5.09 20.58
N ILE A 201 -6.71 3.99 20.31
CA ILE A 201 -5.49 3.63 21.06
C ILE A 201 -4.37 4.67 20.86
N PHE A 202 -4.32 5.36 19.73
CA PHE A 202 -3.35 6.41 19.44
C PHE A 202 -4.00 7.79 19.50
N SER A 203 -4.24 8.25 20.72
CA SER A 203 -4.70 9.60 21.03
C SER A 203 -3.71 10.27 21.99
N TYR A 204 -3.71 11.58 22.05
CA TYR A 204 -2.89 12.38 22.96
C TYR A 204 -3.75 13.44 23.64
N ARG A 205 -3.32 13.95 24.79
CA ARG A 205 -4.05 14.95 25.57
C ARG A 205 -3.36 16.31 25.44
N THR A 206 -4.13 17.33 25.14
CA THR A 206 -3.70 18.74 25.16
C THR A 206 -4.81 19.60 25.73
N ASN A 207 -4.49 20.50 26.67
CA ASN A 207 -5.48 21.38 27.32
C ASN A 207 -6.71 20.62 27.82
N SER A 208 -6.49 19.51 28.54
CA SER A 208 -7.53 18.63 29.09
C SER A 208 -8.42 17.91 28.06
N LYS A 209 -8.18 18.06 26.76
CA LYS A 209 -8.92 17.39 25.68
C LYS A 209 -8.09 16.31 25.02
N TYR A 210 -8.75 15.23 24.59
CA TYR A 210 -8.12 14.16 23.82
C TYR A 210 -8.29 14.41 22.32
N TYR A 211 -7.22 14.16 21.58
CA TYR A 211 -7.15 14.27 20.12
C TYR A 211 -6.59 12.97 19.52
N ASN A 212 -7.21 12.48 18.46
CA ASN A 212 -6.73 11.30 17.76
C ASN A 212 -5.61 11.67 16.80
N VAL A 213 -4.59 10.80 16.70
CA VAL A 213 -3.57 10.93 15.67
C VAL A 213 -4.14 10.40 14.34
N THR A 214 -3.98 11.20 13.29
CA THR A 214 -4.51 10.92 11.97
C THR A 214 -3.41 10.51 10.98
N ALA A 215 -3.79 9.92 9.83
CA ALA A 215 -2.84 9.62 8.76
C ALA A 215 -2.10 10.86 8.21
N PRO A 216 -2.74 12.04 8.04
CA PRO A 216 -2.03 13.28 7.75
C PRO A 216 -0.94 13.64 8.77
N ASP A 217 -1.20 13.44 10.07
CA ASP A 217 -0.21 13.71 11.12
C ASP A 217 1.03 12.83 10.96
N VAL A 218 0.83 11.54 10.70
CA VAL A 218 1.93 10.59 10.44
C VAL A 218 2.71 10.98 9.20
N ASN A 219 2.05 11.34 8.11
CA ASN A 219 2.72 11.77 6.90
C ASN A 219 3.47 13.10 7.09
N ASN A 220 2.90 14.05 7.83
CA ASN A 220 3.57 15.31 8.15
C ASN A 220 4.82 15.10 9.02
N TYR A 221 4.77 14.17 9.98
CA TYR A 221 5.96 13.78 10.74
C TYR A 221 7.07 13.22 9.84
N LEU A 222 6.72 12.43 8.83
CA LEU A 222 7.69 11.85 7.90
C LEU A 222 8.32 12.87 6.95
N LYS A 223 7.65 14.00 6.67
CA LYS A 223 8.18 15.06 5.79
C LYS A 223 9.47 15.71 6.31
N GLN A 224 9.76 15.64 7.60
CA GLN A 224 11.03 16.15 8.15
C GLN A 224 12.27 15.37 7.65
N PHE A 225 12.08 14.17 7.12
CA PHE A 225 13.14 13.31 6.59
C PHE A 225 13.20 13.29 5.07
N GLY A 226 12.20 13.86 4.40
CA GLY A 226 12.04 13.86 2.95
C GLY A 226 10.56 13.78 2.56
N ASN A 227 10.26 13.85 1.29
CA ASN A 227 8.87 13.76 0.81
C ASN A 227 8.30 12.34 0.96
N PHE A 228 8.24 11.82 2.17
CA PHE A 228 7.80 10.46 2.49
C PHE A 228 6.38 10.40 3.04
N SER A 229 5.81 9.21 2.96
CA SER A 229 4.52 8.87 3.53
C SER A 229 4.55 7.49 4.17
N ALA A 230 3.58 7.18 5.01
CA ALA A 230 3.39 5.88 5.62
C ALA A 230 3.38 4.71 4.62
N LYS A 231 2.99 4.96 3.35
CA LYS A 231 3.01 3.94 2.29
C LYS A 231 4.43 3.46 1.94
N ASN A 232 5.45 4.33 2.10
CA ASN A 232 6.83 3.97 1.78
C ASN A 232 7.34 2.81 2.65
N PHE A 233 6.98 2.76 3.94
CA PHE A 233 7.30 1.63 4.82
C PHE A 233 6.85 0.30 4.22
N ARG A 234 5.60 0.23 3.79
CA ARG A 234 5.04 -1.01 3.25
C ARG A 234 5.68 -1.43 1.92
N THR A 235 5.99 -0.46 1.05
CA THR A 235 6.70 -0.75 -0.21
C THR A 235 8.12 -1.21 0.06
N TRP A 236 8.81 -0.57 1.00
CA TRP A 236 10.15 -0.94 1.44
C TRP A 236 10.19 -2.36 1.99
N THR A 237 9.39 -2.64 3.01
CA THR A 237 9.34 -3.96 3.66
C THR A 237 8.91 -5.06 2.71
N ALA A 238 7.96 -4.82 1.80
CA ALA A 238 7.55 -5.83 0.83
C ALA A 238 8.69 -6.30 -0.06
N ASN A 239 9.57 -5.39 -0.50
CA ASN A 239 10.71 -5.74 -1.35
C ASN A 239 11.86 -6.36 -0.56
N THR A 240 12.21 -5.81 0.59
CA THR A 240 13.29 -6.37 1.43
C THR A 240 12.92 -7.75 1.98
N ASP A 241 11.67 -7.97 2.37
CA ASP A 241 11.17 -9.30 2.75
C ASP A 241 11.15 -10.26 1.57
N LEU A 242 10.78 -9.81 0.36
CA LEU A 242 10.83 -10.65 -0.83
C LEU A 242 12.26 -11.09 -1.15
N ILE A 243 13.22 -10.17 -1.15
CA ILE A 243 14.63 -10.48 -1.35
C ILE A 243 15.08 -11.55 -0.36
N LYS A 244 14.74 -11.39 0.92
CA LYS A 244 15.07 -12.36 1.97
C LYS A 244 14.48 -13.75 1.69
N GLU A 245 13.25 -13.83 1.21
CA GLU A 245 12.64 -15.12 0.85
C GLU A 245 13.31 -15.72 -0.40
N LEU A 246 13.61 -14.90 -1.43
CA LEU A 246 14.24 -15.35 -2.67
C LEU A 246 15.71 -15.80 -2.51
N LEU A 247 16.38 -15.39 -1.45
CA LEU A 247 17.74 -15.86 -1.12
C LEU A 247 17.78 -17.32 -0.63
N LYS A 248 16.66 -17.90 -0.27
CA LYS A 248 16.57 -19.33 0.04
C LYS A 248 16.83 -20.17 -1.22
N SER A 249 17.40 -21.36 -1.04
CA SER A 249 17.63 -22.29 -2.13
C SER A 249 16.34 -22.78 -2.76
N ALA A 250 16.31 -22.90 -4.09
CA ALA A 250 15.15 -23.42 -4.81
C ALA A 250 15.54 -24.09 -6.11
N LYS A 251 14.90 -25.25 -6.42
CA LYS A 251 15.08 -25.98 -7.67
C LYS A 251 14.27 -25.38 -8.83
N ASN A 252 13.12 -24.76 -8.52
CA ASN A 252 12.23 -24.14 -9.51
C ASN A 252 11.98 -22.68 -9.14
N LEU A 253 12.64 -21.77 -9.87
CA LEU A 253 12.60 -20.32 -9.57
C LEU A 253 11.19 -19.73 -9.68
N LYS A 254 10.41 -20.12 -10.70
CA LYS A 254 9.05 -19.60 -10.91
C LYS A 254 8.09 -20.01 -9.79
N LYS A 255 8.16 -21.27 -9.37
CA LYS A 255 7.39 -21.78 -8.23
C LYS A 255 7.80 -21.06 -6.94
N HIS A 256 9.11 -20.95 -6.69
CA HIS A 256 9.68 -20.29 -5.52
C HIS A 256 9.30 -18.81 -5.46
N LEU A 257 9.39 -18.06 -6.55
CA LEU A 257 8.92 -16.66 -6.59
C LEU A 257 7.46 -16.54 -6.21
N ASN A 258 6.58 -17.39 -6.76
CA ASN A 258 5.15 -17.35 -6.44
C ASN A 258 4.88 -17.67 -4.96
N GLU A 259 5.57 -18.62 -4.38
CA GLU A 259 5.47 -18.96 -2.96
C GLU A 259 6.01 -17.83 -2.08
N SER A 260 7.17 -17.26 -2.41
CA SER A 260 7.76 -16.13 -1.71
C SER A 260 6.83 -14.90 -1.73
N VAL A 261 6.21 -14.61 -2.87
CA VAL A 261 5.20 -13.54 -2.97
C VAL A 261 3.99 -13.81 -2.06
N LYS A 262 3.52 -15.07 -1.96
CA LYS A 262 2.43 -15.43 -1.03
C LYS A 262 2.84 -15.21 0.44
N VAL A 263 4.06 -15.58 0.81
CA VAL A 263 4.59 -15.36 2.17
C VAL A 263 4.62 -13.86 2.50
N VAL A 264 5.18 -13.05 1.61
CA VAL A 264 5.23 -11.58 1.77
C VAL A 264 3.83 -10.99 1.83
N ALA A 265 2.93 -11.40 0.93
CA ALA A 265 1.55 -10.92 0.90
C ALA A 265 0.79 -11.23 2.20
N SER A 266 0.98 -12.41 2.78
CA SER A 266 0.43 -12.79 4.08
C SER A 266 0.92 -11.85 5.19
N LYS A 267 2.24 -11.59 5.27
CA LYS A 267 2.82 -10.61 6.22
C LYS A 267 2.28 -9.19 6.01
N MET A 268 1.92 -8.84 4.79
CA MET A 268 1.36 -7.54 4.40
C MET A 268 -0.16 -7.46 4.54
N HIS A 269 -0.82 -8.52 5.01
CA HIS A 269 -2.27 -8.63 5.18
C HIS A 269 -3.06 -8.31 3.91
N HIS A 270 -2.72 -8.97 2.79
CA HIS A 270 -3.48 -8.90 1.53
C HIS A 270 -3.14 -10.05 0.58
N GLY A 271 -3.89 -10.16 -0.53
CA GLY A 271 -3.68 -11.21 -1.53
C GLY A 271 -2.38 -11.03 -2.34
N ALA A 272 -1.82 -12.13 -2.83
CA ALA A 272 -0.57 -12.17 -3.60
C ALA A 272 -0.61 -11.27 -4.85
N GLY A 273 -1.73 -11.24 -5.58
CA GLY A 273 -1.89 -10.39 -6.77
C GLY A 273 -1.81 -8.89 -6.44
N ILE A 274 -2.43 -8.46 -5.33
CA ILE A 274 -2.37 -7.08 -4.84
C ILE A 274 -0.94 -6.74 -4.41
N CYS A 275 -0.26 -7.67 -3.73
CA CYS A 275 1.14 -7.51 -3.32
C CYS A 275 2.04 -7.28 -4.51
N LYS A 276 2.01 -8.21 -5.46
CA LYS A 276 2.81 -8.18 -6.68
C LYS A 276 2.61 -6.88 -7.46
N LYS A 277 1.35 -6.47 -7.69
CA LYS A 277 1.01 -5.29 -8.51
C LYS A 277 1.38 -3.97 -7.85
N ASN A 278 1.19 -3.82 -6.52
CA ASN A 278 1.23 -2.50 -5.89
C ASN A 278 2.47 -2.22 -5.05
N TYR A 279 3.16 -3.27 -4.57
CA TYR A 279 4.27 -3.12 -3.61
C TYR A 279 5.58 -3.66 -4.13
N ILE A 280 5.58 -4.81 -4.81
CA ILE A 280 6.82 -5.45 -5.28
C ILE A 280 7.33 -4.78 -6.55
N ASN A 281 8.64 -4.66 -6.64
CA ASN A 281 9.35 -4.18 -7.81
C ASN A 281 9.34 -5.25 -8.92
N LYS A 282 8.93 -4.87 -10.13
CA LYS A 282 8.86 -5.78 -11.27
C LYS A 282 10.24 -6.22 -11.72
N GLU A 283 11.16 -5.27 -11.86
CA GLU A 283 12.55 -5.53 -12.33
C GLU A 283 13.31 -6.48 -11.40
N LEU A 284 13.02 -6.41 -10.07
CA LEU A 284 13.56 -7.34 -9.08
C LEU A 284 13.08 -8.78 -9.33
N MET A 285 11.79 -8.95 -9.66
CA MET A 285 11.24 -10.27 -9.96
C MET A 285 11.76 -10.82 -11.28
N ASP A 286 11.83 -9.96 -12.28
CA ASP A 286 12.34 -10.33 -13.62
C ASP A 286 13.82 -10.72 -13.54
N MET A 287 14.65 -9.95 -12.83
CA MET A 287 16.05 -10.30 -12.58
C MET A 287 16.19 -11.64 -11.84
N TYR A 288 15.34 -11.94 -10.86
CA TYR A 288 15.36 -13.23 -10.17
C TYR A 288 15.06 -14.42 -11.11
N LEU A 289 14.11 -14.25 -12.04
CA LEU A 289 13.70 -15.31 -12.95
C LEU A 289 14.65 -15.49 -14.15
N GLU A 290 15.12 -14.39 -14.73
CA GLU A 290 15.81 -14.35 -16.01
C GLU A 290 17.34 -14.25 -15.86
N GLN A 291 17.81 -13.69 -14.76
CA GLN A 291 19.23 -13.41 -14.46
C GLN A 291 19.56 -13.80 -13.02
N ASN A 292 19.31 -15.06 -12.64
CA ASN A 292 19.42 -15.50 -11.23
C ASN A 292 20.85 -15.34 -10.67
N ASP A 293 21.88 -15.56 -11.47
CA ASP A 293 23.28 -15.37 -11.05
C ASP A 293 23.56 -13.90 -10.71
N ARG A 294 23.02 -12.98 -11.53
CA ARG A 294 23.09 -11.54 -11.26
C ARG A 294 22.32 -11.17 -9.99
N PHE A 295 21.13 -11.75 -9.78
CA PHE A 295 20.38 -11.58 -8.54
C PHE A 295 21.23 -12.03 -7.33
N ARG A 296 21.86 -13.21 -7.38
CA ARG A 296 22.75 -13.74 -6.33
C ARG A 296 24.00 -12.89 -6.12
N TYR A 297 24.50 -12.27 -7.18
CA TYR A 297 25.62 -11.32 -7.10
C TYR A 297 25.26 -10.05 -6.35
N TYR A 298 24.06 -9.50 -6.60
CA TYR A 298 23.56 -8.31 -5.87
C TYR A 298 23.28 -8.62 -4.40
N PHE A 299 22.56 -9.71 -4.14
CA PHE A 299 22.04 -10.05 -2.82
C PHE A 299 22.77 -11.28 -2.25
N LYS A 300 23.88 -11.05 -1.56
CA LYS A 300 24.76 -12.13 -1.09
C LYS A 300 24.37 -12.72 0.27
N THR A 301 23.68 -11.96 1.12
CA THR A 301 23.43 -12.36 2.51
C THR A 301 21.97 -12.13 2.91
N ASN A 302 21.52 -12.91 3.90
CA ASN A 302 20.21 -12.75 4.53
C ASN A 302 20.18 -11.70 5.65
N ASN A 303 21.25 -10.94 5.86
CA ASN A 303 21.30 -9.87 6.86
C ASN A 303 20.39 -8.72 6.39
N LYS A 304 19.52 -8.24 7.29
CA LYS A 304 18.56 -7.17 6.99
C LYS A 304 19.23 -5.88 6.52
N ASP A 305 20.33 -5.51 7.15
CA ASP A 305 21.04 -4.26 6.83
C ASP A 305 21.76 -4.36 5.49
N SER A 306 22.37 -5.52 5.20
CA SER A 306 22.97 -5.78 3.89
C SER A 306 21.92 -5.77 2.78
N ILE A 307 20.77 -6.45 2.97
CA ILE A 307 19.65 -6.43 2.01
C ILE A 307 19.19 -4.99 1.73
N ALA A 308 19.13 -4.15 2.75
CA ALA A 308 18.71 -2.75 2.59
C ALA A 308 19.70 -1.98 1.69
N VAL A 309 21.00 -2.09 1.94
CA VAL A 309 22.05 -1.46 1.14
C VAL A 309 22.06 -1.97 -0.29
N ASP A 310 22.03 -3.30 -0.47
CA ASP A 310 22.02 -3.93 -1.77
C ASP A 310 20.78 -3.58 -2.59
N PHE A 311 19.62 -3.49 -1.94
CA PHE A 311 18.38 -3.08 -2.60
C PHE A 311 18.41 -1.62 -3.05
N ILE A 312 19.00 -0.72 -2.26
CA ILE A 312 19.22 0.68 -2.68
C ILE A 312 20.13 0.73 -3.91
N LYS A 313 21.23 -0.04 -3.91
CA LYS A 313 22.15 -0.14 -5.05
C LYS A 313 21.41 -0.63 -6.28
N PHE A 314 20.70 -1.74 -6.17
CA PHE A 314 19.88 -2.28 -7.27
C PHE A 314 18.90 -1.23 -7.84
N LEU A 315 18.16 -0.52 -6.96
CA LEU A 315 17.22 0.50 -7.40
C LEU A 315 17.90 1.67 -8.11
N LYS A 316 19.11 2.08 -7.68
CA LYS A 316 19.89 3.11 -8.36
C LYS A 316 20.30 2.68 -9.76
N ASP A 317 20.74 1.44 -9.92
CA ASP A 317 21.16 0.91 -11.21
C ASP A 317 20.00 0.75 -12.21
N VAL A 318 18.75 0.62 -11.72
CA VAL A 318 17.56 0.47 -12.56
C VAL A 318 16.87 1.81 -12.86
N TYR A 319 16.87 2.79 -11.93
CA TYR A 319 16.01 3.97 -12.02
C TYR A 319 16.76 5.32 -12.04
N ASN A 320 18.07 5.34 -11.91
CA ASN A 320 18.92 6.54 -12.13
C ASN A 320 19.64 6.47 -13.50
#